data_18537e29029b9e60b9ebf0df2973986b
#
_entry.id   18537e29029b9e60b9ebf0df2973986b
#
_cell.length_a   1.000
_cell.length_b   1.000
_cell.length_c   1.000
_cell.angle_alpha   90.00
_cell.angle_beta   90.00
_cell.angle_gamma   90.00
#
_symmetry.space_group_name_H-M   'P 1'
#
loop_
_entity.id
_entity.type
_entity.pdbx_description
1 polymer ?
#
loop_
_entity_poly.entity_id
_entity_poly.type
_entity_poly.pdbx_seq_one_letter_code
_entity_poly.pdbx_strand_id
1 'polypeptide(L)'
;MRLAVVGATGAVGTEMLAILEGRDLHIDELRPVASARSAGRKLTFRDSIVEAVGIGPTAFEGIDIALFDVPDDASAEWAPVAAESGAVVVDNSAAWRMHEQVPLVVPEINPTDVDHRPLGIVASPNCTMLALVVPLGALHKRAGLKRVIASSYQAASGAGRPGVDELWDQLERAAKDPEPVTRGLAREVLEPGTTFPHPLALNVIPQVGSVRDDGYTGEESKVAAEARKVLGMADLPVTTTCVRVPTVVGHGVSVHAEFEEPIDAAEARTLLGAAPGIEVLDDPGRGLYPTPLEAAGRDPCYVGRIRQDPYDPRALEWFCVADNLRKGAALNTIQIAELIVERGSGSRTGA
;
A
#
# COMPACT_ATOMS: atom_id res chain seq x y z
N MET A 1 -19.33 -7.97 15.07
CA MET A 1 -18.71 -6.65 15.38
C MET A 1 -19.32 -5.56 14.53
N ARG A 2 -19.27 -4.31 14.98
CA ARG A 2 -19.70 -3.14 14.22
C ARG A 2 -18.46 -2.48 13.60
N LEU A 3 -18.45 -2.38 12.28
CA LEU A 3 -17.32 -1.90 11.50
C LEU A 3 -17.66 -0.59 10.80
N ALA A 4 -16.82 0.42 10.95
CA ALA A 4 -16.89 1.63 10.14
C ALA A 4 -15.82 1.62 9.04
N VAL A 5 -16.18 2.09 7.84
CA VAL A 5 -15.22 2.38 6.76
C VAL A 5 -15.28 3.87 6.48
N VAL A 6 -14.23 4.58 6.87
CA VAL A 6 -14.12 6.04 6.78
C VAL A 6 -13.38 6.39 5.49
N GLY A 7 -14.03 7.17 4.63
CA GLY A 7 -13.60 7.34 3.24
C GLY A 7 -14.24 6.33 2.28
N ALA A 8 -15.33 5.68 2.67
CA ALA A 8 -15.99 4.57 1.96
C ALA A 8 -16.34 4.85 0.49
N THR A 9 -16.44 6.12 0.09
CA THR A 9 -16.76 6.54 -1.30
C THR A 9 -15.53 6.82 -2.15
N GLY A 10 -14.33 6.73 -1.58
CA GLY A 10 -13.04 6.84 -2.25
C GLY A 10 -12.63 5.56 -2.98
N ALA A 11 -11.55 5.61 -3.75
CA ALA A 11 -11.06 4.45 -4.50
C ALA A 11 -10.69 3.27 -3.56
N VAL A 12 -9.89 3.53 -2.52
CA VAL A 12 -9.47 2.51 -1.54
C VAL A 12 -10.65 2.09 -0.65
N GLY A 13 -11.51 3.04 -0.22
CA GLY A 13 -12.70 2.71 0.57
C GLY A 13 -13.68 1.80 -0.18
N THR A 14 -13.87 2.02 -1.48
CA THR A 14 -14.68 1.13 -2.34
C THR A 14 -14.02 -0.25 -2.46
N GLU A 15 -12.68 -0.31 -2.58
CA GLU A 15 -11.94 -1.55 -2.61
C GLU A 15 -12.01 -2.29 -1.25
N MET A 16 -11.98 -1.56 -0.12
CA MET A 16 -12.22 -2.15 1.20
C MET A 16 -13.56 -2.86 1.28
N LEU A 17 -14.63 -2.21 0.79
CA LEU A 17 -15.96 -2.84 0.78
C LEU A 17 -15.97 -4.11 -0.06
N ALA A 18 -15.40 -4.08 -1.26
CA ALA A 18 -15.32 -5.23 -2.15
C ALA A 18 -14.51 -6.40 -1.54
N ILE A 19 -13.39 -6.11 -0.88
CA ILE A 19 -12.57 -7.12 -0.20
C ILE A 19 -13.35 -7.73 0.99
N LEU A 20 -13.99 -6.90 1.82
CA LEU A 20 -14.75 -7.33 2.99
C LEU A 20 -15.92 -8.28 2.64
N GLU A 21 -16.48 -8.18 1.43
CA GLU A 21 -17.51 -9.11 0.96
C GLU A 21 -17.02 -10.56 0.89
N GLY A 22 -15.76 -10.76 0.52
CA GLY A 22 -15.12 -12.07 0.38
C GLY A 22 -14.38 -12.57 1.64
N ARG A 23 -14.37 -11.79 2.73
CA ARG A 23 -13.64 -12.15 3.96
C ARG A 23 -14.56 -12.77 5.02
N ASP A 24 -14.02 -13.73 5.76
CA ASP A 24 -14.72 -14.39 6.88
C ASP A 24 -14.64 -13.54 8.16
N LEU A 25 -15.07 -12.28 8.03
CA LEU A 25 -15.25 -11.37 9.15
C LEU A 25 -16.75 -11.29 9.49
N HIS A 26 -17.10 -11.66 10.73
CA HIS A 26 -18.48 -11.52 11.20
C HIS A 26 -18.78 -10.04 11.51
N ILE A 27 -19.45 -9.40 10.54
CA ILE A 27 -19.84 -7.97 10.62
C ILE A 27 -21.36 -7.92 10.85
N ASP A 28 -21.76 -7.48 12.05
CA ASP A 28 -23.17 -7.29 12.42
C ASP A 28 -23.72 -5.99 11.83
N GLU A 29 -22.90 -4.95 11.79
CA GLU A 29 -23.23 -3.64 11.21
C GLU A 29 -22.02 -3.11 10.44
N LEU A 30 -22.24 -2.71 9.19
CA LEU A 30 -21.29 -1.91 8.42
C LEU A 30 -21.79 -0.47 8.35
N ARG A 31 -20.96 0.47 8.79
CA ARG A 31 -21.21 1.91 8.71
C ARG A 31 -20.24 2.59 7.77
N PRO A 32 -20.61 2.84 6.50
CA PRO A 32 -19.82 3.66 5.61
C PRO A 32 -19.84 5.11 6.10
N VAL A 33 -18.66 5.72 6.24
CA VAL A 33 -18.50 7.12 6.63
C VAL A 33 -17.83 7.89 5.51
N ALA A 34 -18.35 9.07 5.18
CA ALA A 34 -17.85 9.88 4.07
C ALA A 34 -17.86 11.37 4.43
N SER A 35 -17.23 12.20 3.60
CA SER A 35 -17.33 13.66 3.74
C SER A 35 -18.78 14.13 3.60
N ALA A 36 -19.09 15.32 4.12
CA ALA A 36 -20.44 15.92 4.03
C ALA A 36 -20.96 15.96 2.57
N ARG A 37 -20.07 16.14 1.59
CA ARG A 37 -20.43 16.14 0.16
C ARG A 37 -20.94 14.77 -0.34
N SER A 38 -20.51 13.69 0.29
CA SER A 38 -20.81 12.31 -0.13
C SER A 38 -21.74 11.59 0.85
N ALA A 39 -22.18 12.26 1.93
CA ALA A 39 -23.19 11.76 2.83
C ALA A 39 -24.50 11.51 2.08
N GLY A 40 -25.23 10.46 2.46
CA GLY A 40 -26.45 10.01 1.78
C GLY A 40 -26.21 9.16 0.53
N ARG A 41 -24.94 8.99 0.08
CA ARG A 41 -24.63 8.11 -1.04
C ARG A 41 -24.91 6.66 -0.67
N LYS A 42 -25.64 5.96 -1.53
CA LYS A 42 -25.95 4.55 -1.39
C LYS A 42 -24.80 3.71 -1.95
N LEU A 43 -24.37 2.74 -1.14
CA LEU A 43 -23.32 1.77 -1.48
C LEU A 43 -23.92 0.36 -1.34
N THR A 44 -23.45 -0.58 -2.16
CA THR A 44 -23.81 -1.99 -2.02
C THR A 44 -22.77 -2.68 -1.14
N PHE A 45 -23.21 -3.48 -0.20
CA PHE A 45 -22.37 -4.35 0.59
C PHE A 45 -23.11 -5.67 0.83
N ARG A 46 -22.53 -6.76 0.35
CA ARG A 46 -23.23 -8.06 0.28
C ARG A 46 -24.59 -7.85 -0.42
N ASP A 47 -25.64 -8.43 0.07
CA ASP A 47 -26.99 -8.31 -0.52
C ASP A 47 -27.78 -7.08 -0.05
N SER A 48 -27.12 -6.10 0.57
CA SER A 48 -27.76 -4.96 1.21
C SER A 48 -27.28 -3.63 0.64
N ILE A 49 -28.17 -2.63 0.66
CA ILE A 49 -27.82 -1.25 0.38
C ILE A 49 -27.57 -0.55 1.73
N VAL A 50 -26.37 0.01 1.90
CA VAL A 50 -25.96 0.80 3.05
C VAL A 50 -25.79 2.25 2.64
N GLU A 51 -26.21 3.19 3.48
CA GLU A 51 -26.11 4.61 3.19
C GLU A 51 -24.91 5.21 3.92
N ALA A 52 -24.07 5.97 3.21
CA ALA A 52 -22.93 6.64 3.80
C ALA A 52 -23.37 7.77 4.72
N VAL A 53 -22.89 7.75 5.97
CA VAL A 53 -23.12 8.82 6.93
C VAL A 53 -22.03 9.89 6.80
N GLY A 54 -22.36 11.13 7.13
CA GLY A 54 -21.37 12.21 7.20
C GLY A 54 -20.40 11.99 8.36
N ILE A 55 -19.09 12.29 8.13
CA ILE A 55 -18.12 12.23 9.20
C ILE A 55 -18.46 13.25 10.31
N GLY A 56 -18.40 12.79 11.55
CA GLY A 56 -18.71 13.56 12.75
C GLY A 56 -18.62 12.67 13.98
N PRO A 57 -18.70 13.24 15.21
CA PRO A 57 -18.54 12.45 16.44
C PRO A 57 -19.50 11.26 16.55
N THR A 58 -20.76 11.45 16.16
CA THR A 58 -21.80 10.40 16.24
C THR A 58 -21.58 9.27 15.23
N ALA A 59 -20.75 9.48 14.20
CA ALA A 59 -20.43 8.44 13.22
C ALA A 59 -19.66 7.26 13.83
N PHE A 60 -19.05 7.45 14.99
CA PHE A 60 -18.22 6.44 15.67
C PHE A 60 -18.89 5.81 16.89
N GLU A 61 -20.09 6.29 17.27
CA GLU A 61 -20.80 5.73 18.42
C GLU A 61 -21.08 4.24 18.23
N GLY A 62 -20.57 3.46 19.17
CA GLY A 62 -20.76 2.02 19.23
C GLY A 62 -20.01 1.22 18.15
N ILE A 63 -19.07 1.80 17.44
CA ILE A 63 -18.18 1.09 16.49
C ILE A 63 -17.10 0.34 17.26
N ASP A 64 -16.83 -0.91 16.85
CA ASP A 64 -15.78 -1.73 17.44
C ASP A 64 -14.45 -1.49 16.72
N ILE A 65 -14.46 -1.41 15.37
CA ILE A 65 -13.29 -1.13 14.55
C ILE A 65 -13.65 -0.09 13.48
N ALA A 66 -12.76 0.88 13.25
CA ALA A 66 -12.90 1.90 12.22
C ALA A 66 -11.69 1.87 11.27
N LEU A 67 -11.94 1.57 9.98
CA LEU A 67 -10.94 1.56 8.92
C LEU A 67 -10.92 2.94 8.25
N PHE A 68 -9.79 3.62 8.32
CA PHE A 68 -9.63 4.98 7.80
C PHE A 68 -8.84 4.99 6.50
N ASP A 69 -9.42 5.60 5.45
CA ASP A 69 -8.74 5.97 4.21
C ASP A 69 -9.20 7.37 3.80
N VAL A 70 -8.63 8.36 4.44
CA VAL A 70 -8.91 9.78 4.26
C VAL A 70 -7.61 10.58 4.20
N PRO A 71 -7.63 11.86 3.76
CA PRO A 71 -6.46 12.74 3.82
C PRO A 71 -5.85 12.83 5.22
N ASP A 72 -4.55 13.11 5.29
CA ASP A 72 -3.78 13.12 6.55
C ASP A 72 -4.36 14.07 7.60
N ASP A 73 -4.84 15.26 7.19
CA ASP A 73 -5.47 16.24 8.05
C ASP A 73 -6.81 15.73 8.64
N ALA A 74 -7.62 15.08 7.81
CA ALA A 74 -8.88 14.49 8.25
C ALA A 74 -8.64 13.30 9.20
N SER A 75 -7.62 12.47 8.93
CA SER A 75 -7.26 11.39 9.85
C SER A 75 -6.73 11.94 11.18
N ALA A 76 -5.88 12.95 11.14
CA ALA A 76 -5.37 13.59 12.35
C ALA A 76 -6.49 14.16 13.24
N GLU A 77 -7.58 14.67 12.62
CA GLU A 77 -8.76 15.18 13.32
C GLU A 77 -9.65 14.05 13.87
N TRP A 78 -9.99 13.07 13.05
CA TRP A 78 -11.08 12.13 13.34
C TRP A 78 -10.65 10.77 13.93
N ALA A 79 -9.41 10.32 13.71
CA ALA A 79 -8.96 9.06 14.28
C ALA A 79 -8.93 9.07 15.82
N PRO A 80 -8.47 10.15 16.50
CA PRO A 80 -8.58 10.25 17.95
C PRO A 80 -10.05 10.24 18.46
N VAL A 81 -10.96 10.94 17.76
CA VAL A 81 -12.39 10.96 18.12
C VAL A 81 -13.00 9.57 18.04
N ALA A 82 -12.66 8.79 17.00
CA ALA A 82 -13.10 7.41 16.88
C ALA A 82 -12.53 6.52 17.99
N ALA A 83 -11.25 6.67 18.32
CA ALA A 83 -10.61 5.93 19.41
C ALA A 83 -11.20 6.27 20.78
N GLU A 84 -11.45 7.54 21.07
CA GLU A 84 -12.11 8.00 22.29
C GLU A 84 -13.56 7.50 22.42
N SER A 85 -14.23 7.24 21.28
CA SER A 85 -15.56 6.63 21.25
C SER A 85 -15.53 5.11 21.50
N GLY A 86 -14.33 4.52 21.69
CA GLY A 86 -14.11 3.11 22.01
C GLY A 86 -13.79 2.22 20.80
N ALA A 87 -13.71 2.76 19.59
CA ALA A 87 -13.29 2.01 18.41
C ALA A 87 -11.78 1.78 18.39
N VAL A 88 -11.33 0.64 17.87
CA VAL A 88 -9.94 0.50 17.43
C VAL A 88 -9.84 1.05 16.01
N VAL A 89 -8.97 2.02 15.81
CA VAL A 89 -8.76 2.65 14.50
C VAL A 89 -7.64 1.93 13.76
N VAL A 90 -7.87 1.58 12.49
CA VAL A 90 -6.81 1.16 11.55
C VAL A 90 -6.71 2.22 10.47
N ASP A 91 -5.62 2.98 10.48
CA ASP A 91 -5.43 4.16 9.64
C ASP A 91 -4.50 3.91 8.47
N ASN A 92 -4.96 4.20 7.26
CA ASN A 92 -4.18 4.07 6.02
C ASN A 92 -3.54 5.40 5.56
N SER A 93 -3.78 6.51 6.26
CA SER A 93 -3.14 7.80 5.97
C SER A 93 -1.67 7.85 6.42
N ALA A 94 -0.96 8.91 6.10
CA ALA A 94 0.40 9.10 6.60
C ALA A 94 0.45 9.77 7.99
N ALA A 95 -0.68 10.26 8.52
CA ALA A 95 -0.74 11.05 9.74
C ALA A 95 -0.11 10.35 10.96
N TRP A 96 -0.33 9.04 11.07
CA TRP A 96 0.04 8.27 12.27
C TRP A 96 1.24 7.34 12.09
N ARG A 97 1.68 7.09 10.86
CA ARG A 97 2.70 6.07 10.56
C ARG A 97 3.99 6.24 11.36
N MET A 98 4.47 7.46 11.52
CA MET A 98 5.72 7.74 12.25
C MET A 98 5.50 8.21 13.68
N HIS A 99 4.26 8.21 14.18
CA HIS A 99 3.98 8.54 15.58
C HIS A 99 4.53 7.44 16.51
N GLU A 100 5.23 7.81 17.58
CA GLU A 100 5.95 6.89 18.46
C GLU A 100 5.01 5.89 19.18
N GLN A 101 3.84 6.34 19.57
CA GLN A 101 2.84 5.54 20.28
C GLN A 101 1.85 4.81 19.37
N VAL A 102 2.04 4.87 18.04
CA VAL A 102 1.19 4.18 17.08
C VAL A 102 2.01 3.10 16.36
N PRO A 103 1.64 1.82 16.47
CA PRO A 103 2.31 0.76 15.75
C PRO A 103 2.04 0.89 14.24
N LEU A 104 3.07 0.64 13.43
CA LEU A 104 2.99 0.55 11.98
C LEU A 104 3.06 -0.93 11.60
N VAL A 105 1.95 -1.49 11.09
CA VAL A 105 1.79 -2.93 11.04
C VAL A 105 1.69 -3.48 9.62
N VAL A 106 2.48 -4.53 9.37
CA VAL A 106 2.37 -5.42 8.22
C VAL A 106 2.16 -6.83 8.77
N PRO A 107 0.97 -7.43 8.57
CA PRO A 107 0.61 -8.71 9.18
C PRO A 107 1.61 -9.86 8.94
N GLU A 108 2.27 -9.88 7.80
CA GLU A 108 3.27 -10.88 7.43
C GLU A 108 4.62 -10.70 8.17
N ILE A 109 4.86 -9.53 8.77
CA ILE A 109 6.17 -9.17 9.34
C ILE A 109 6.11 -9.03 10.85
N ASN A 110 5.28 -8.10 11.34
CA ASN A 110 5.19 -7.70 12.74
C ASN A 110 3.76 -7.77 13.31
N PRO A 111 3.06 -8.93 13.18
CA PRO A 111 1.65 -9.06 13.58
C PRO A 111 1.39 -8.80 15.08
N THR A 112 2.40 -8.98 15.93
CA THR A 112 2.26 -8.77 17.37
C THR A 112 2.20 -7.30 17.78
N ASP A 113 2.65 -6.40 16.93
CA ASP A 113 2.71 -4.97 17.24
C ASP A 113 1.31 -4.36 17.39
N VAL A 114 0.26 -4.99 16.82
CA VAL A 114 -1.15 -4.58 17.05
C VAL A 114 -1.56 -4.62 18.51
N ASP A 115 -0.88 -5.38 19.37
CA ASP A 115 -1.21 -5.49 20.79
C ASP A 115 -0.83 -4.24 21.57
N HIS A 116 0.19 -3.51 21.10
CA HIS A 116 0.67 -2.28 21.73
C HIS A 116 0.16 -1.04 20.98
N ARG A 117 -1.07 -0.64 21.23
CA ARG A 117 -1.75 0.53 20.66
C ARG A 117 -2.34 1.46 21.72
N PRO A 118 -1.51 2.15 22.51
CA PRO A 118 -1.99 2.94 23.66
C PRO A 118 -2.95 4.08 23.26
N LEU A 119 -2.91 4.55 22.02
CA LEU A 119 -3.85 5.54 21.50
C LEU A 119 -5.10 4.93 20.84
N GLY A 120 -5.27 3.60 20.86
CA GLY A 120 -6.36 2.93 20.14
C GLY A 120 -6.22 2.97 18.62
N ILE A 121 -5.08 3.43 18.10
CA ILE A 121 -4.81 3.60 16.66
C ILE A 121 -3.68 2.66 16.26
N VAL A 122 -3.85 2.02 15.08
CA VAL A 122 -2.84 1.21 14.37
C VAL A 122 -2.69 1.79 12.97
N ALA A 123 -1.47 2.04 12.51
CA ALA A 123 -1.20 2.57 11.18
C ALA A 123 -0.88 1.46 10.17
N SER A 124 -1.39 1.60 8.95
CA SER A 124 -1.02 0.81 7.78
C SER A 124 0.02 1.57 6.95
N PRO A 125 1.08 0.90 6.44
CA PRO A 125 2.15 1.56 5.73
C PRO A 125 1.77 2.10 4.34
N ASN A 126 2.72 2.84 3.74
CA ASN A 126 2.66 3.33 2.37
C ASN A 126 2.58 2.18 1.35
N CYS A 127 1.84 2.40 0.26
CA CYS A 127 1.58 1.37 -0.76
C CYS A 127 2.85 0.85 -1.45
N THR A 128 3.81 1.72 -1.74
CA THR A 128 5.09 1.33 -2.33
C THR A 128 5.94 0.55 -1.34
N MET A 129 5.94 0.99 -0.07
CA MET A 129 6.65 0.31 1.00
C MET A 129 6.11 -1.10 1.23
N LEU A 130 4.79 -1.30 1.17
CA LEU A 130 4.17 -2.63 1.32
C LEU A 130 4.63 -3.62 0.24
N ALA A 131 4.74 -3.19 -1.04
CA ALA A 131 5.28 -4.03 -2.09
C ALA A 131 6.76 -4.41 -1.85
N LEU A 132 7.54 -3.49 -1.25
CA LEU A 132 8.96 -3.67 -0.97
C LEU A 132 9.20 -4.53 0.27
N VAL A 133 8.50 -4.24 1.38
CA VAL A 133 8.89 -4.76 2.70
C VAL A 133 8.46 -6.22 2.93
N VAL A 134 7.40 -6.69 2.28
CA VAL A 134 6.91 -8.07 2.46
C VAL A 134 7.99 -9.09 2.04
N PRO A 135 8.59 -9.03 0.84
CA PRO A 135 9.71 -9.92 0.50
C PRO A 135 10.97 -9.64 1.33
N LEU A 136 11.28 -8.39 1.67
CA LEU A 136 12.42 -8.07 2.52
C LEU A 136 12.31 -8.73 3.90
N GLY A 137 11.15 -8.66 4.54
CA GLY A 137 10.92 -9.26 5.85
C GLY A 137 11.07 -10.79 5.86
N ALA A 138 10.64 -11.45 4.78
CA ALA A 138 10.80 -12.90 4.63
C ALA A 138 12.29 -13.30 4.53
N LEU A 139 13.09 -12.57 3.77
CA LEU A 139 14.52 -12.84 3.61
C LEU A 139 15.35 -12.38 4.82
N HIS A 140 14.96 -11.28 5.47
CA HIS A 140 15.61 -10.76 6.69
C HIS A 140 15.65 -11.79 7.81
N LYS A 141 14.56 -12.53 8.04
CA LYS A 141 14.48 -13.56 9.07
C LYS A 141 15.56 -14.64 8.94
N ARG A 142 16.03 -14.92 7.71
CA ARG A 142 17.04 -15.95 7.43
C ARG A 142 18.45 -15.40 7.35
N ALA A 143 18.66 -14.28 6.67
CA ALA A 143 20.00 -13.83 6.29
C ALA A 143 20.43 -12.51 6.94
N GLY A 144 19.57 -11.84 7.70
CA GLY A 144 19.87 -10.53 8.28
C GLY A 144 20.05 -9.44 7.22
N LEU A 145 19.09 -8.54 7.09
CA LEU A 145 19.16 -7.46 6.10
C LEU A 145 20.19 -6.41 6.54
N LYS A 146 21.05 -5.98 5.62
CA LYS A 146 22.13 -5.03 5.87
C LYS A 146 21.94 -3.69 5.16
N ARG A 147 21.45 -3.71 3.91
CA ARG A 147 21.23 -2.52 3.09
C ARG A 147 20.17 -2.79 2.02
N VAL A 148 19.43 -1.75 1.63
CA VAL A 148 18.45 -1.81 0.55
C VAL A 148 18.64 -0.62 -0.39
N ILE A 149 18.68 -0.91 -1.70
CA ILE A 149 18.56 0.07 -2.77
C ILE A 149 17.35 -0.34 -3.62
N ALA A 150 16.41 0.58 -3.83
CA ALA A 150 15.21 0.28 -4.58
C ALA A 150 14.84 1.39 -5.57
N SER A 151 14.22 1.00 -6.68
CA SER A 151 13.54 1.92 -7.59
C SER A 151 12.11 1.47 -7.78
N SER A 152 11.16 2.36 -7.49
CA SER A 152 9.75 2.04 -7.66
C SER A 152 9.22 2.47 -9.02
N TYR A 153 8.23 1.75 -9.52
CA TYR A 153 7.46 2.01 -10.73
C TYR A 153 5.99 2.10 -10.32
N GLN A 154 5.57 3.34 -9.99
CA GLN A 154 4.28 3.58 -9.33
C GLN A 154 3.19 3.95 -10.32
N ALA A 155 2.07 3.22 -10.25
CA ALA A 155 0.90 3.44 -11.08
C ALA A 155 0.20 4.78 -10.79
N ALA A 156 -0.55 5.29 -11.76
CA ALA A 156 -1.30 6.54 -11.70
C ALA A 156 -2.31 6.57 -10.53
N SER A 157 -2.92 5.42 -10.20
CA SER A 157 -3.89 5.30 -9.10
C SER A 157 -3.33 5.64 -7.71
N GLY A 158 -1.99 5.61 -7.54
CA GLY A 158 -1.35 6.12 -6.33
C GLY A 158 -1.52 7.63 -6.11
N ALA A 159 -1.91 8.38 -7.14
CA ALA A 159 -2.33 9.78 -7.04
C ALA A 159 -3.87 9.93 -6.99
N GLY A 160 -4.58 8.83 -6.72
CA GLY A 160 -6.04 8.79 -6.67
C GLY A 160 -6.72 8.87 -8.04
N ARG A 161 -8.04 9.07 -8.02
CA ARG A 161 -8.85 9.17 -9.24
C ARG A 161 -8.37 10.26 -10.21
N PRO A 162 -7.97 11.47 -9.76
CA PRO A 162 -7.47 12.50 -10.68
C PRO A 162 -6.25 12.05 -11.49
N GLY A 163 -5.33 11.30 -10.90
CA GLY A 163 -4.16 10.76 -11.63
C GLY A 163 -4.54 9.74 -12.69
N VAL A 164 -5.53 8.91 -12.43
CA VAL A 164 -6.06 7.95 -13.42
C VAL A 164 -6.78 8.66 -14.56
N ASP A 165 -7.63 9.63 -14.25
CA ASP A 165 -8.39 10.37 -15.23
C ASP A 165 -7.44 11.18 -16.15
N GLU A 166 -6.42 11.82 -15.58
CA GLU A 166 -5.38 12.54 -16.32
C GLU A 166 -4.60 11.62 -17.27
N LEU A 167 -4.23 10.42 -16.82
CA LEU A 167 -3.55 9.43 -17.67
C LEU A 167 -4.43 9.02 -18.85
N TRP A 168 -5.72 8.74 -18.63
CA TRP A 168 -6.65 8.37 -19.68
C TRP A 168 -6.86 9.50 -20.70
N ASP A 169 -7.04 10.74 -20.25
CA ASP A 169 -7.14 11.89 -21.13
C ASP A 169 -5.93 12.04 -22.05
N GLN A 170 -4.73 11.89 -21.50
CA GLN A 170 -3.48 11.97 -22.25
C GLN A 170 -3.33 10.81 -23.25
N LEU A 171 -3.69 9.59 -22.86
CA LEU A 171 -3.67 8.42 -23.77
C LEU A 171 -4.66 8.59 -24.92
N GLU A 172 -5.84 9.14 -24.66
CA GLU A 172 -6.84 9.42 -25.69
C GLU A 172 -6.34 10.47 -26.70
N ARG A 173 -5.68 11.55 -26.23
CA ARG A 173 -5.06 12.57 -27.09
C ARG A 173 -3.95 11.97 -27.95
N ALA A 174 -3.06 11.19 -27.35
CA ALA A 174 -1.99 10.51 -28.07
C ALA A 174 -2.51 9.54 -29.15
N ALA A 175 -3.62 8.86 -28.88
CA ALA A 175 -4.23 7.93 -29.83
C ALA A 175 -4.96 8.64 -31.00
N LYS A 176 -5.49 9.84 -30.75
CA LYS A 176 -6.13 10.65 -31.80
C LYS A 176 -5.14 11.24 -32.80
N ASP A 177 -3.93 11.58 -32.34
CA ASP A 177 -2.86 12.10 -33.20
C ASP A 177 -1.53 11.37 -32.91
N PRO A 178 -1.35 10.16 -33.47
CA PRO A 178 -0.19 9.31 -33.14
C PRO A 178 1.08 9.70 -33.91
N GLU A 179 0.99 10.52 -34.98
CA GLU A 179 2.15 10.84 -35.82
C GLU A 179 3.24 11.61 -35.05
N PRO A 180 2.94 12.72 -34.34
CA PRO A 180 3.94 13.41 -33.54
C PRO A 180 4.57 12.50 -32.47
N VAL A 181 3.76 11.66 -31.82
CA VAL A 181 4.23 10.70 -30.81
C VAL A 181 5.26 9.73 -31.39
N THR A 182 4.95 9.13 -32.54
CA THR A 182 5.83 8.18 -33.25
C THR A 182 7.16 8.83 -33.66
N ARG A 183 7.14 10.13 -33.96
CA ARG A 183 8.33 10.90 -34.32
C ARG A 183 9.13 11.44 -33.14
N GLY A 184 8.75 11.13 -31.89
CA GLY A 184 9.39 11.64 -30.67
C GLY A 184 8.99 13.07 -30.29
N LEU A 185 7.92 13.58 -30.90
CA LEU A 185 7.38 14.92 -30.67
C LEU A 185 6.13 14.89 -29.79
N ALA A 186 6.06 13.93 -28.85
CA ALA A 186 4.89 13.75 -27.99
C ALA A 186 4.48 15.01 -27.20
N ARG A 187 5.42 15.93 -26.95
CA ARG A 187 5.14 17.23 -26.31
C ARG A 187 4.26 18.17 -27.15
N GLU A 188 4.09 17.94 -28.44
CA GLU A 188 3.21 18.73 -29.30
C GLU A 188 1.73 18.38 -29.09
N VAL A 189 1.45 17.18 -28.54
CA VAL A 189 0.08 16.67 -28.31
C VAL A 189 -0.22 16.41 -26.84
N LEU A 190 0.80 16.26 -26.00
CA LEU A 190 0.66 15.98 -24.58
C LEU A 190 1.15 17.15 -23.73
N GLU A 191 0.25 17.68 -22.92
CA GLU A 191 0.53 18.72 -21.94
C GLU A 191 0.46 18.16 -20.51
N PRO A 192 1.20 18.73 -19.54
CA PRO A 192 0.99 18.44 -18.14
C PRO A 192 -0.46 18.73 -17.73
N GLY A 193 -1.03 17.88 -16.88
CA GLY A 193 -2.31 18.17 -16.24
C GLY A 193 -2.12 18.92 -14.92
N THR A 194 -3.02 18.68 -13.99
CA THR A 194 -2.98 19.29 -12.65
C THR A 194 -2.42 18.35 -11.59
N THR A 195 -2.34 17.05 -11.89
CA THR A 195 -1.92 16.02 -10.94
C THR A 195 -0.42 15.72 -11.04
N PHE A 196 0.10 15.70 -12.27
CA PHE A 196 1.51 15.40 -12.51
C PHE A 196 2.24 16.60 -13.12
N PRO A 197 3.52 16.84 -12.75
CA PRO A 197 4.30 17.98 -13.25
C PRO A 197 4.67 17.85 -14.73
N HIS A 198 4.53 16.65 -15.31
CA HIS A 198 4.78 16.34 -16.71
C HIS A 198 3.69 15.40 -17.23
N PRO A 199 3.44 15.32 -18.54
CA PRO A 199 2.58 14.29 -19.09
C PRO A 199 3.05 12.92 -18.66
N LEU A 200 2.12 12.09 -18.16
CA LEU A 200 2.42 10.73 -17.71
C LEU A 200 2.30 9.72 -18.84
N ALA A 201 1.31 9.90 -19.74
CA ALA A 201 1.14 9.00 -20.87
C ALA A 201 2.43 8.93 -21.71
N LEU A 202 2.89 7.73 -22.00
CA LEU A 202 4.10 7.44 -22.79
C LEU A 202 5.40 8.05 -22.19
N ASN A 203 5.41 8.26 -20.89
CA ASN A 203 6.51 8.89 -20.17
C ASN A 203 6.75 8.21 -18.81
N VAL A 204 7.88 8.53 -18.18
CA VAL A 204 8.19 8.21 -16.78
C VAL A 204 8.60 9.49 -16.05
N ILE A 205 8.12 9.67 -14.82
CA ILE A 205 8.38 10.86 -14.02
C ILE A 205 9.15 10.45 -12.77
N PRO A 206 10.47 10.73 -12.67
CA PRO A 206 11.31 10.30 -11.53
C PRO A 206 11.12 11.22 -10.32
N GLN A 207 9.89 11.51 -10.01
CA GLN A 207 9.49 12.32 -8.85
C GLN A 207 8.08 11.92 -8.41
N VAL A 208 7.96 11.44 -7.17
CA VAL A 208 6.66 11.21 -6.52
C VAL A 208 6.64 11.99 -5.22
N GLY A 209 5.66 12.89 -5.08
CA GLY A 209 5.59 13.84 -3.96
C GLY A 209 6.51 15.05 -4.13
N SER A 210 6.55 15.90 -3.10
CA SER A 210 7.36 17.14 -3.07
C SER A 210 8.84 16.83 -2.82
N VAL A 211 9.72 17.56 -3.48
CA VAL A 211 11.17 17.51 -3.25
C VAL A 211 11.48 18.21 -1.93
N ARG A 212 12.38 17.63 -1.14
CA ARG A 212 12.91 18.14 0.13
C ARG A 212 14.29 18.80 -0.06
N ASP A 213 14.78 19.47 0.97
CA ASP A 213 16.07 20.17 0.93
C ASP A 213 17.27 19.23 0.74
N ASP A 214 17.13 17.96 1.11
CA ASP A 214 18.14 16.91 0.93
C ASP A 214 18.16 16.30 -0.49
N GLY A 215 17.28 16.76 -1.38
CA GLY A 215 17.13 16.27 -2.75
C GLY A 215 16.26 15.03 -2.89
N TYR A 216 15.84 14.39 -1.80
CA TYR A 216 14.87 13.31 -1.81
C TYR A 216 13.44 13.84 -1.90
N THR A 217 12.52 13.01 -2.36
CA THR A 217 11.10 13.32 -2.29
C THR A 217 10.50 12.88 -0.96
N GLY A 218 9.33 13.44 -0.62
CA GLY A 218 8.57 13.00 0.54
C GLY A 218 8.23 11.51 0.49
N GLU A 219 7.95 10.97 -0.70
CA GLU A 219 7.66 9.55 -0.90
C GLU A 219 8.88 8.67 -0.61
N GLU A 220 10.05 9.02 -1.13
CA GLU A 220 11.30 8.30 -0.89
C GLU A 220 11.68 8.26 0.58
N SER A 221 11.51 9.39 1.28
CA SER A 221 11.75 9.48 2.72
C SER A 221 10.78 8.62 3.54
N LYS A 222 9.49 8.58 3.13
CA LYS A 222 8.47 7.71 3.76
C LYS A 222 8.84 6.25 3.62
N VAL A 223 9.18 5.78 2.41
CA VAL A 223 9.55 4.38 2.16
C VAL A 223 10.70 3.95 3.07
N ALA A 224 11.75 4.78 3.17
CA ALA A 224 12.90 4.48 4.01
C ALA A 224 12.56 4.45 5.52
N ALA A 225 11.81 5.44 6.00
CA ALA A 225 11.46 5.54 7.42
C ALA A 225 10.49 4.43 7.86
N GLU A 226 9.47 4.16 7.04
CA GLU A 226 8.47 3.13 7.32
C GLU A 226 9.08 1.72 7.26
N ALA A 227 9.97 1.43 6.30
CA ALA A 227 10.69 0.15 6.24
C ALA A 227 11.49 -0.11 7.51
N ARG A 228 12.23 0.89 8.01
CA ARG A 228 12.96 0.80 9.29
C ARG A 228 12.03 0.49 10.46
N LYS A 229 10.89 1.17 10.55
CA LYS A 229 9.93 1.00 11.64
C LYS A 229 9.30 -0.39 11.62
N VAL A 230 8.81 -0.85 10.46
CA VAL A 230 8.17 -2.17 10.32
C VAL A 230 9.14 -3.32 10.56
N LEU A 231 10.39 -3.19 10.09
CA LEU A 231 11.42 -4.22 10.31
C LEU A 231 12.09 -4.16 11.70
N GLY A 232 11.82 -3.13 12.50
CA GLY A 232 12.48 -2.92 13.79
C GLY A 232 13.97 -2.58 13.67
N MET A 233 14.40 -2.02 12.54
CA MET A 233 15.81 -1.76 12.19
C MET A 233 16.05 -0.26 11.99
N ALA A 234 16.18 0.50 13.09
CA ALA A 234 16.28 1.96 13.06
C ALA A 234 17.41 2.50 12.16
N ASP A 235 18.52 1.80 12.09
CA ASP A 235 19.73 2.24 11.38
C ASP A 235 19.88 1.57 9.99
N LEU A 236 18.87 0.82 9.49
CA LEU A 236 18.94 0.17 8.19
C LEU A 236 19.15 1.21 7.08
N PRO A 237 20.25 1.11 6.29
CA PRO A 237 20.44 1.96 5.13
C PRO A 237 19.44 1.58 4.03
N VAL A 238 18.49 2.47 3.77
CA VAL A 238 17.51 2.32 2.69
C VAL A 238 17.58 3.55 1.79
N THR A 239 17.84 3.32 0.51
CA THR A 239 17.87 4.37 -0.52
C THR A 239 16.85 4.01 -1.60
N THR A 240 15.97 4.95 -1.93
CA THR A 240 14.93 4.73 -2.94
C THR A 240 14.89 5.85 -3.95
N THR A 241 14.52 5.51 -5.20
CA THR A 241 14.09 6.45 -6.23
C THR A 241 12.66 6.12 -6.61
N CYS A 242 11.75 7.05 -6.42
CA CYS A 242 10.34 6.83 -6.71
C CYS A 242 9.96 7.41 -8.07
N VAL A 243 9.47 6.54 -8.96
CA VAL A 243 9.14 6.88 -10.35
C VAL A 243 7.65 6.64 -10.60
N ARG A 244 6.95 7.64 -11.17
CA ARG A 244 5.59 7.48 -11.68
C ARG A 244 5.66 6.94 -13.11
N VAL A 245 4.86 5.90 -13.40
CA VAL A 245 4.81 5.23 -14.71
C VAL A 245 3.38 5.18 -15.25
N PRO A 246 3.19 5.07 -16.58
CA PRO A 246 1.87 5.14 -17.22
C PRO A 246 1.09 3.82 -17.11
N THR A 247 1.05 3.23 -15.93
CA THR A 247 0.18 2.11 -15.57
C THR A 247 -0.97 2.61 -14.70
N VAL A 248 -2.14 1.96 -14.75
CA VAL A 248 -3.30 2.39 -13.98
C VAL A 248 -3.24 1.89 -12.55
N VAL A 249 -2.96 0.60 -12.33
CA VAL A 249 -2.88 -0.08 -11.03
C VAL A 249 -1.64 -0.96 -11.00
N GLY A 250 -1.10 -1.20 -9.83
CA GLY A 250 0.06 -2.05 -9.57
C GLY A 250 1.36 -1.25 -9.46
N HIS A 251 1.96 -1.27 -8.25
CA HIS A 251 3.29 -0.70 -8.00
C HIS A 251 4.35 -1.79 -8.12
N GLY A 252 5.28 -1.59 -9.05
CA GLY A 252 6.48 -2.43 -9.17
C GLY A 252 7.65 -1.82 -8.41
N VAL A 253 8.55 -2.67 -7.91
CA VAL A 253 9.80 -2.24 -7.29
C VAL A 253 10.95 -3.13 -7.75
N SER A 254 11.99 -2.53 -8.31
CA SER A 254 13.28 -3.18 -8.52
C SER A 254 14.11 -3.02 -7.26
N VAL A 255 14.62 -4.13 -6.75
CA VAL A 255 15.31 -4.18 -5.46
C VAL A 255 16.68 -4.80 -5.59
N HIS A 256 17.66 -4.13 -4.99
CA HIS A 256 18.96 -4.68 -4.60
C HIS A 256 19.02 -4.72 -3.07
N ALA A 257 19.27 -5.88 -2.49
CA ALA A 257 19.41 -6.01 -1.04
C ALA A 257 20.70 -6.77 -0.66
N GLU A 258 21.43 -6.19 0.28
CA GLU A 258 22.61 -6.80 0.89
C GLU A 258 22.20 -7.42 2.24
N PHE A 259 22.79 -8.57 2.57
CA PHE A 259 22.52 -9.33 3.80
C PHE A 259 23.79 -9.54 4.61
N GLU A 260 23.64 -9.85 5.89
CA GLU A 260 24.77 -10.20 6.76
C GLU A 260 25.33 -11.58 6.40
N GLU A 261 24.45 -12.54 6.14
CA GLU A 261 24.81 -13.91 5.80
C GLU A 261 24.64 -14.16 4.29
N PRO A 262 25.46 -15.03 3.67
CA PRO A 262 25.24 -15.46 2.30
C PRO A 262 23.87 -16.11 2.11
N ILE A 263 23.23 -15.76 1.01
CA ILE A 263 21.96 -16.34 0.57
C ILE A 263 21.96 -16.42 -0.95
N ASP A 264 21.68 -17.60 -1.50
CA ASP A 264 21.60 -17.74 -2.96
C ASP A 264 20.17 -17.56 -3.51
N ALA A 265 20.08 -17.36 -4.81
CA ALA A 265 18.81 -17.11 -5.48
C ALA A 265 17.84 -18.32 -5.40
N ALA A 266 18.33 -19.56 -5.29
CA ALA A 266 17.49 -20.75 -5.19
C ALA A 266 16.88 -20.86 -3.77
N GLU A 267 17.69 -20.62 -2.75
CA GLU A 267 17.25 -20.51 -1.37
C GLU A 267 16.22 -19.38 -1.20
N ALA A 268 16.49 -18.21 -1.78
CA ALA A 268 15.57 -17.08 -1.74
C ALA A 268 14.21 -17.40 -2.38
N ARG A 269 14.18 -18.07 -3.54
CA ARG A 269 12.92 -18.52 -4.17
C ARG A 269 12.12 -19.45 -3.27
N THR A 270 12.81 -20.39 -2.62
CA THR A 270 12.17 -21.33 -1.69
C THR A 270 11.55 -20.63 -0.50
N LEU A 271 12.31 -19.71 0.13
CA LEU A 271 11.83 -18.94 1.27
C LEU A 271 10.66 -18.04 0.92
N LEU A 272 10.76 -17.31 -0.18
CA LEU A 272 9.69 -16.41 -0.66
C LEU A 272 8.45 -17.20 -1.06
N GLY A 273 8.59 -18.35 -1.71
CA GLY A 273 7.46 -19.20 -2.09
C GLY A 273 6.73 -19.85 -0.90
N ALA A 274 7.38 -19.94 0.27
CA ALA A 274 6.78 -20.42 1.52
C ALA A 274 6.24 -19.29 2.42
N ALA A 275 6.56 -18.02 2.11
CA ALA A 275 6.19 -16.89 2.93
C ALA A 275 4.72 -16.47 2.70
N PRO A 276 3.98 -16.11 3.77
CA PRO A 276 2.62 -15.63 3.63
C PRO A 276 2.57 -14.32 2.82
N GLY A 277 1.50 -14.16 2.03
CA GLY A 277 1.27 -12.95 1.25
C GLY A 277 2.16 -12.79 0.02
N ILE A 278 2.99 -13.78 -0.32
CA ILE A 278 3.89 -13.76 -1.47
C ILE A 278 3.52 -14.86 -2.47
N GLU A 279 3.58 -14.53 -3.75
CA GLU A 279 3.53 -15.47 -4.85
C GLU A 279 4.77 -15.27 -5.74
N VAL A 280 5.53 -16.36 -5.98
CA VAL A 280 6.75 -16.31 -6.80
C VAL A 280 6.41 -16.62 -8.25
N LEU A 281 6.64 -15.63 -9.13
CA LEU A 281 6.55 -15.75 -10.58
C LEU A 281 7.96 -15.54 -11.17
N ASP A 282 8.74 -16.62 -11.31
CA ASP A 282 10.15 -16.50 -11.68
C ASP A 282 10.62 -17.61 -12.65
N ASP A 283 10.03 -17.61 -13.84
CA ASP A 283 10.52 -18.38 -14.99
C ASP A 283 10.71 -17.46 -16.21
N PRO A 284 11.79 -16.65 -16.22
CA PRO A 284 12.04 -15.70 -17.31
C PRO A 284 12.20 -16.37 -18.69
N GLY A 285 12.63 -17.63 -18.74
CA GLY A 285 12.74 -18.40 -19.98
C GLY A 285 11.39 -18.64 -20.66
N ARG A 286 10.31 -18.64 -19.90
CA ARG A 286 8.93 -18.75 -20.37
C ARG A 286 8.17 -17.43 -20.35
N GLY A 287 8.85 -16.31 -20.07
CA GLY A 287 8.24 -14.99 -19.95
C GLY A 287 7.41 -14.81 -18.66
N LEU A 288 7.57 -15.67 -17.64
CA LEU A 288 6.86 -15.58 -16.37
C LEU A 288 7.66 -14.75 -15.36
N TYR A 289 7.18 -13.57 -15.08
CA TYR A 289 7.71 -12.63 -14.09
C TYR A 289 6.62 -11.64 -13.67
N PRO A 290 6.74 -10.99 -12.49
CA PRO A 290 5.73 -10.06 -12.01
C PRO A 290 5.56 -8.85 -12.94
N THR A 291 4.30 -8.51 -13.23
CA THR A 291 3.94 -7.26 -13.91
C THR A 291 2.76 -6.60 -13.21
N PRO A 292 2.56 -5.28 -13.38
CA PRO A 292 1.38 -4.60 -12.85
C PRO A 292 0.05 -5.24 -13.29
N LEU A 293 -0.03 -5.75 -14.51
CA LEU A 293 -1.24 -6.40 -15.02
C LEU A 293 -1.55 -7.73 -14.30
N GLU A 294 -0.51 -8.47 -13.90
CA GLU A 294 -0.68 -9.71 -13.12
C GLU A 294 -1.13 -9.41 -11.69
N ALA A 295 -0.65 -8.33 -11.09
CA ALA A 295 -0.94 -7.99 -9.72
C ALA A 295 -2.29 -7.27 -9.54
N ALA A 296 -2.76 -6.55 -10.54
CA ALA A 296 -4.00 -5.77 -10.46
C ALA A 296 -5.22 -6.64 -10.11
N GLY A 297 -5.96 -6.26 -9.08
CA GLY A 297 -7.12 -7.00 -8.56
C GLY A 297 -6.75 -8.26 -7.75
N ARG A 298 -5.47 -8.46 -7.41
CA ARG A 298 -4.98 -9.62 -6.69
C ARG A 298 -4.40 -9.27 -5.33
N ASP A 299 -4.45 -10.21 -4.40
CA ASP A 299 -4.01 -10.02 -3.01
C ASP A 299 -2.49 -10.17 -2.79
N PRO A 300 -1.78 -11.12 -3.45
CA PRO A 300 -0.36 -11.37 -3.18
C PRO A 300 0.55 -10.22 -3.63
N CYS A 301 1.69 -10.11 -2.93
CA CYS A 301 2.88 -9.47 -3.48
C CYS A 301 3.58 -10.49 -4.39
N TYR A 302 3.64 -10.21 -5.68
CA TYR A 302 4.32 -11.05 -6.66
C TYR A 302 5.81 -10.75 -6.68
N VAL A 303 6.65 -11.79 -6.63
CA VAL A 303 8.12 -11.65 -6.66
C VAL A 303 8.70 -12.52 -7.76
N GLY A 304 9.63 -11.98 -8.52
CA GLY A 304 10.35 -12.71 -9.55
C GLY A 304 11.59 -11.97 -10.02
N ARG A 305 12.20 -12.45 -11.09
CA ARG A 305 13.51 -11.95 -11.54
C ARG A 305 14.56 -12.04 -10.42
N ILE A 306 14.43 -13.07 -9.57
CA ILE A 306 15.33 -13.31 -8.44
C ILE A 306 16.66 -13.83 -8.98
N ARG A 307 17.74 -13.12 -8.69
CA ARG A 307 19.09 -13.43 -9.16
C ARG A 307 20.14 -13.01 -8.17
N GLN A 308 21.25 -13.73 -8.17
CA GLN A 308 22.42 -13.40 -7.38
C GLN A 308 23.09 -12.14 -7.93
N ASP A 309 23.57 -11.26 -7.05
CA ASP A 309 24.54 -10.26 -7.43
C ASP A 309 25.84 -10.95 -7.88
N PRO A 310 26.39 -10.61 -9.06
CA PRO A 310 27.58 -11.29 -9.56
C PRO A 310 28.88 -11.00 -8.80
N TYR A 311 28.86 -10.02 -7.90
CA TYR A 311 30.04 -9.53 -7.19
C TYR A 311 29.98 -9.78 -5.67
N ASP A 312 28.78 -9.94 -5.08
CA ASP A 312 28.62 -10.23 -3.65
C ASP A 312 27.65 -11.42 -3.44
N PRO A 313 28.12 -12.55 -2.87
CA PRO A 313 27.26 -13.69 -2.56
C PRO A 313 26.24 -13.39 -1.44
N ARG A 314 26.32 -12.23 -0.80
CA ARG A 314 25.38 -11.76 0.22
C ARG A 314 24.39 -10.73 -0.33
N ALA A 315 24.34 -10.52 -1.65
CA ALA A 315 23.42 -9.60 -2.26
C ALA A 315 22.53 -10.27 -3.29
N LEU A 316 21.26 -9.91 -3.32
CA LEU A 316 20.25 -10.39 -4.25
C LEU A 316 19.58 -9.23 -4.98
N GLU A 317 19.18 -9.53 -6.20
CA GLU A 317 18.36 -8.68 -7.05
C GLU A 317 17.01 -9.35 -7.32
N TRP A 318 15.93 -8.60 -7.25
CA TRP A 318 14.61 -9.08 -7.69
C TRP A 318 13.71 -7.93 -8.15
N PHE A 319 12.57 -8.30 -8.71
CA PHE A 319 11.48 -7.40 -9.00
C PHE A 319 10.24 -7.89 -8.27
N CYS A 320 9.54 -7.01 -7.58
CA CYS A 320 8.27 -7.31 -6.94
C CYS A 320 7.19 -6.34 -7.38
N VAL A 321 5.94 -6.80 -7.35
CA VAL A 321 4.76 -6.01 -7.70
C VAL A 321 3.63 -6.36 -6.76
N ALA A 322 2.92 -5.35 -6.29
CA ALA A 322 1.66 -5.52 -5.57
C ALA A 322 0.60 -4.56 -6.12
N ASP A 323 -0.66 -4.94 -6.01
CA ASP A 323 -1.76 -4.00 -6.23
C ASP A 323 -1.75 -2.94 -5.14
N ASN A 324 -1.53 -1.69 -5.54
CA ASN A 324 -1.38 -0.56 -4.63
C ASN A 324 -2.68 -0.14 -3.94
N LEU A 325 -3.84 -0.53 -4.48
CA LEU A 325 -5.14 -0.28 -3.87
C LEU A 325 -5.55 -1.43 -2.93
N ARG A 326 -5.08 -2.67 -3.21
CA ARG A 326 -5.36 -3.88 -2.40
C ARG A 326 -4.28 -4.06 -1.34
N LYS A 327 -3.26 -4.88 -1.60
CA LYS A 327 -2.18 -5.10 -0.61
C LYS A 327 -1.51 -3.80 -0.19
N GLY A 328 -1.36 -2.87 -1.11
CA GLY A 328 -0.81 -1.54 -0.84
C GLY A 328 -1.66 -0.64 0.07
N ALA A 329 -2.93 -0.96 0.33
CA ALA A 329 -3.84 -0.12 1.11
C ALA A 329 -4.98 -0.94 1.76
N ALA A 330 -6.08 -1.17 1.02
CA ALA A 330 -7.32 -1.76 1.53
C ALA A 330 -7.11 -3.11 2.21
N LEU A 331 -6.41 -4.04 1.56
CA LEU A 331 -6.21 -5.39 2.07
C LEU A 331 -5.35 -5.39 3.34
N ASN A 332 -4.24 -4.63 3.37
CA ASN A 332 -3.39 -4.57 4.56
C ASN A 332 -4.17 -4.01 5.76
N THR A 333 -5.01 -2.99 5.53
CA THR A 333 -5.88 -2.41 6.57
C THR A 333 -6.88 -3.44 7.10
N ILE A 334 -7.49 -4.24 6.22
CA ILE A 334 -8.43 -5.32 6.60
C ILE A 334 -7.69 -6.44 7.33
N GLN A 335 -6.53 -6.87 6.86
CA GLN A 335 -5.72 -7.89 7.53
C GLN A 335 -5.30 -7.47 8.94
N ILE A 336 -5.02 -6.18 9.17
CA ILE A 336 -4.77 -5.64 10.51
C ILE A 336 -6.04 -5.76 11.37
N ALA A 337 -7.22 -5.45 10.83
CA ALA A 337 -8.48 -5.61 11.55
C ALA A 337 -8.76 -7.08 11.90
N GLU A 338 -8.47 -8.00 11.00
CA GLU A 338 -8.56 -9.46 11.25
C GLU A 338 -7.66 -9.88 12.42
N LEU A 339 -6.39 -9.44 12.43
CA LEU A 339 -5.47 -9.69 13.55
C LEU A 339 -6.02 -9.15 14.88
N ILE A 340 -6.60 -7.95 14.88
CA ILE A 340 -7.18 -7.36 16.11
C ILE A 340 -8.33 -8.23 16.62
N VAL A 341 -9.20 -8.73 15.73
CA VAL A 341 -10.32 -9.61 16.11
C VAL A 341 -9.82 -10.95 16.64
N GLU A 342 -8.90 -11.60 15.95
CA GLU A 342 -8.33 -12.89 16.34
C GLU A 342 -7.66 -12.81 17.72
N ARG A 343 -6.83 -11.80 17.96
CA ARG A 343 -6.09 -11.62 19.20
C ARG A 343 -6.98 -11.14 20.34
N GLY A 344 -8.00 -10.31 20.07
CA GLY A 344 -9.01 -9.89 21.03
C GLY A 344 -9.91 -11.03 21.51
N SER A 345 -10.16 -12.02 20.67
CA SER A 345 -10.93 -13.23 21.02
C SER A 345 -10.16 -14.17 21.96
N GLY A 346 -8.82 -14.21 21.82
CA GLY A 346 -7.95 -15.03 22.68
C GLY A 346 -7.83 -14.53 24.12
N SER A 347 -8.04 -13.21 24.37
CA SER A 347 -7.96 -12.64 25.72
C SER A 347 -9.21 -12.87 26.57
N ARG A 348 -10.35 -13.26 25.97
CA ARG A 348 -11.63 -13.50 26.67
C ARG A 348 -11.79 -14.95 27.16
N THR A 349 -10.91 -15.86 26.78
CA THR A 349 -10.95 -17.28 27.20
C THR A 349 -10.06 -17.60 28.40
N GLY A 350 -9.42 -16.61 29.02
CA GLY A 350 -8.49 -16.73 30.15
C GLY A 350 -8.91 -15.98 31.42
N ALA A 351 -10.19 -15.67 31.64
CA ALA A 351 -10.71 -15.05 32.86
C ALA A 351 -11.69 -16.00 33.59
#